data_f96c916bf0c3176d14bff1ebc4a4169a
#
_entry.id   f96c916bf0c3176d14bff1ebc4a4169a
#
_cell.length_a   1.000
_cell.length_b   1.000
_cell.length_c   1.000
_cell.angle_alpha   90.00
_cell.angle_beta   90.00
_cell.angle_gamma   90.00
#
_symmetry.space_group_name_H-M   'P 1'
#
loop_
_entity.id
_entity.type
_entity.pdbx_description
1 polymer ?
#
loop_
_entity_poly.entity_id
_entity_poly.type
_entity_poly.pdbx_seq_one_letter_code
_entity_poly.pdbx_strand_id
1 'polypeptide(L)'
;MLAASVPSIGIHLGRLLDERGMTQTELAQRVGISVVNLSVLKNGRAKAIRFSTLAAICAALDCQPGDLLSFHPPAGPAAEPPPG
;
A
#
# COMPACT_ATOMS: atom_id res chain seq x y z
N MET A 1 -16.84 7.39 15.20
CA MET A 1 -17.81 7.57 14.22
C MET A 1 -17.36 8.47 13.08
N LEU A 2 -16.75 9.52 13.38
CA LEU A 2 -16.30 10.40 12.31
C LEU A 2 -15.18 9.80 11.49
N ALA A 3 -14.40 8.94 12.10
CA ALA A 3 -13.29 8.31 11.38
C ALA A 3 -13.77 7.51 10.18
N ALA A 4 -15.00 7.01 10.22
CA ALA A 4 -15.53 6.24 9.11
C ALA A 4 -15.76 7.07 7.86
N SER A 5 -15.75 8.39 7.99
CA SER A 5 -15.99 9.28 6.86
C SER A 5 -14.70 9.74 6.21
N VAL A 6 -13.57 9.30 6.70
CA VAL A 6 -12.27 9.73 6.18
C VAL A 6 -11.85 8.83 5.03
N PRO A 7 -11.51 9.40 3.87
CA PRO A 7 -10.98 8.58 2.78
C PRO A 7 -9.63 8.01 3.18
N SER A 8 -9.31 6.85 2.65
CA SER A 8 -8.07 6.18 3.00
C SER A 8 -7.48 5.46 1.81
N ILE A 9 -6.21 5.13 1.95
CA ILE A 9 -5.49 4.35 0.96
C ILE A 9 -5.23 2.97 1.54
N GLY A 10 -5.62 1.93 0.81
CA GLY A 10 -5.34 0.57 1.19
C GLY A 10 -3.99 0.12 0.65
N ILE A 11 -3.33 -0.75 1.40
CA ILE A 11 -2.04 -1.30 1.02
C ILE A 11 -2.22 -2.81 0.83
N HIS A 12 -1.83 -3.32 -0.33
CA HIS A 12 -2.00 -4.72 -0.67
C HIS A 12 -0.68 -5.46 -0.77
N LEU A 13 0.31 -5.00 -0.03
CA LEU A 13 1.66 -5.55 -0.09
C LEU A 13 1.70 -7.01 0.36
N GLY A 14 0.98 -7.36 1.42
CA GLY A 14 0.96 -8.74 1.90
C GLY A 14 0.45 -9.70 0.85
N ARG A 15 -0.62 -9.33 0.16
CA ARG A 15 -1.17 -10.18 -0.89
C ARG A 15 -0.18 -10.36 -2.04
N LEU A 16 0.49 -9.29 -2.45
CA LEU A 16 1.45 -9.38 -3.53
C LEU A 16 2.65 -10.23 -3.15
N LEU A 17 3.12 -10.13 -1.91
CA LEU A 17 4.19 -10.99 -1.44
C LEU A 17 3.79 -12.46 -1.52
N ASP A 18 2.58 -12.78 -1.08
CA ASP A 18 2.08 -14.15 -1.15
C ASP A 18 1.98 -14.63 -2.60
N GLU A 19 1.46 -13.80 -3.47
CA GLU A 19 1.31 -14.16 -4.88
C GLU A 19 2.65 -14.39 -5.56
N ARG A 20 3.68 -13.66 -5.15
CA ARG A 20 5.02 -13.77 -5.75
C ARG A 20 5.89 -14.78 -5.05
N GLY A 21 5.42 -15.38 -3.95
CA GLY A 21 6.22 -16.29 -3.17
C GLY A 21 7.45 -15.65 -2.57
N MET A 22 7.35 -14.38 -2.18
CA MET A 22 8.46 -13.62 -1.66
C MET A 22 8.22 -13.28 -0.20
N THR A 23 9.26 -13.37 0.62
CA THR A 23 9.15 -12.99 2.02
C THR A 23 9.34 -11.49 2.17
N GLN A 24 8.83 -10.96 3.28
CA GLN A 24 9.00 -9.56 3.62
C GLN A 24 10.48 -9.20 3.76
N THR A 25 11.25 -10.09 4.36
CA THR A 25 12.70 -9.88 4.52
C THR A 25 13.39 -9.77 3.17
N GLU A 26 13.03 -10.64 2.24
CA GLU A 26 13.62 -10.62 0.91
C GLU A 26 13.28 -9.32 0.19
N LEU A 27 12.04 -8.88 0.28
CA LEU A 27 11.64 -7.64 -0.36
C LEU A 27 12.38 -6.45 0.25
N ALA A 28 12.50 -6.42 1.57
CA ALA A 28 13.22 -5.34 2.25
C ALA A 28 14.67 -5.24 1.76
N GLN A 29 15.32 -6.40 1.59
CA GLN A 29 16.68 -6.43 1.07
C GLN A 29 16.77 -5.90 -0.35
N ARG A 30 15.83 -6.28 -1.20
CA ARG A 30 15.83 -5.85 -2.60
C ARG A 30 15.56 -4.34 -2.73
N VAL A 31 14.70 -3.82 -1.88
CA VAL A 31 14.33 -2.41 -1.93
C VAL A 31 15.36 -1.53 -1.21
N GLY A 32 16.07 -2.10 -0.25
CA GLY A 32 17.07 -1.36 0.51
C GLY A 32 16.50 -0.62 1.68
N ILE A 33 15.43 -1.12 2.28
CA ILE A 33 14.86 -0.55 3.51
C ILE A 33 14.85 -1.63 4.59
N SER A 34 14.62 -1.19 5.82
CA SER A 34 14.57 -2.13 6.93
C SER A 34 13.27 -2.93 6.89
N VAL A 35 13.31 -4.14 7.46
CA VAL A 35 12.11 -4.96 7.59
C VAL A 35 11.06 -4.25 8.43
N VAL A 36 11.50 -3.48 9.43
CA VAL A 36 10.58 -2.73 10.29
C VAL A 36 9.83 -1.68 9.47
N ASN A 37 10.55 -0.93 8.64
CA ASN A 37 9.91 0.09 7.80
C ASN A 37 8.96 -0.55 6.80
N LEU A 38 9.33 -1.68 6.23
CA LEU A 38 8.46 -2.39 5.31
C LEU A 38 7.21 -2.90 6.04
N SER A 39 7.36 -3.35 7.28
CA SER A 39 6.24 -3.81 8.08
C SER A 39 5.25 -2.67 8.36
N VAL A 40 5.77 -1.48 8.66
CA VAL A 40 4.93 -0.31 8.88
C VAL A 40 4.09 -0.02 7.63
N LEU A 41 4.73 -0.11 6.46
CA LEU A 41 4.02 0.09 5.20
C LEU A 41 2.97 -1.00 4.97
N LYS A 42 3.37 -2.25 5.16
CA LYS A 42 2.48 -3.40 4.92
C LYS A 42 1.23 -3.33 5.79
N ASN A 43 1.36 -2.86 7.01
CA ASN A 43 0.24 -2.78 7.95
C ASN A 43 -0.57 -1.51 7.81
N GLY A 44 -0.27 -0.68 6.81
CA GLY A 44 -1.04 0.52 6.56
C GLY A 44 -0.78 1.64 7.53
N ARG A 45 0.33 1.59 8.25
CA ARG A 45 0.66 2.61 9.26
C ARG A 45 1.56 3.70 8.73
N ALA A 46 2.10 3.53 7.52
CA ALA A 46 2.95 4.55 6.93
C ALA A 46 2.12 5.76 6.57
N LYS A 47 2.64 6.93 6.90
CA LYS A 47 1.96 8.19 6.57
C LYS A 47 2.40 8.71 5.22
N ALA A 48 3.49 8.21 4.71
CA ALA A 48 4.03 8.64 3.42
C ALA A 48 4.95 7.56 2.89
N ILE A 49 5.14 7.58 1.59
CA ILE A 49 6.10 6.71 0.93
C ILE A 49 6.77 7.54 -0.15
N ARG A 50 8.08 7.39 -0.28
CA ARG A 50 8.81 8.07 -1.33
C ARG A 50 8.52 7.38 -2.66
N PHE A 51 8.43 8.15 -3.71
CA PHE A 51 8.25 7.57 -5.03
C PHE A 51 9.38 6.62 -5.40
N SER A 52 10.61 6.92 -4.98
CA SER A 52 11.72 6.02 -5.24
C SER A 52 11.53 4.66 -4.57
N THR A 53 11.03 4.66 -3.34
CA THR A 53 10.73 3.41 -2.63
C THR A 53 9.57 2.67 -3.31
N LEU A 54 8.54 3.39 -3.67
CA LEU A 54 7.39 2.80 -4.36
C LEU A 54 7.83 2.16 -5.67
N ALA A 55 8.65 2.87 -6.44
CA ALA A 55 9.17 2.33 -7.70
C ALA A 55 9.99 1.07 -7.49
N ALA A 56 10.82 1.05 -6.45
CA ALA A 56 11.64 -0.11 -6.15
C ALA A 56 10.79 -1.32 -5.75
N ILE A 57 9.74 -1.09 -5.00
CA ILE A 57 8.81 -2.16 -4.62
C ILE A 57 8.11 -2.70 -5.87
N CYS A 58 7.63 -1.83 -6.73
CA CYS A 58 6.98 -2.25 -7.97
C CYS A 58 7.93 -3.05 -8.85
N ALA A 59 9.19 -2.63 -8.93
CA ALA A 59 10.18 -3.36 -9.71
C ALA A 59 10.45 -4.74 -9.12
N ALA A 60 10.59 -4.82 -7.80
CA ALA A 60 10.90 -6.08 -7.14
C ALA A 60 9.74 -7.08 -7.24
N LEU A 61 8.51 -6.58 -7.20
CA LEU A 61 7.32 -7.43 -7.25
C LEU A 61 6.73 -7.55 -8.65
N ASP A 62 7.32 -6.85 -9.61
CA ASP A 62 6.81 -6.84 -10.98
C ASP A 62 5.33 -6.49 -11.00
N CYS A 63 5.01 -5.34 -10.45
CA CYS A 63 3.62 -4.88 -10.35
C CYS A 63 3.53 -3.39 -10.60
N GLN A 64 2.32 -2.92 -10.74
CA GLN A 64 2.03 -1.50 -10.89
C GLN A 64 1.63 -0.91 -9.54
N PRO A 65 1.80 0.42 -9.36
CA PRO A 65 1.33 1.03 -8.12
C PRO A 65 -0.15 0.76 -7.83
N GLY A 66 -0.97 0.65 -8.87
CA GLY A 66 -2.39 0.34 -8.69
C GLY A 66 -2.67 -1.07 -8.21
N ASP A 67 -1.69 -1.98 -8.32
CA ASP A 67 -1.80 -3.31 -7.73
C ASP A 67 -1.48 -3.29 -6.24
N LEU A 68 -0.66 -2.33 -5.84
CA LEU A 68 -0.16 -2.22 -4.47
C LEU A 68 -1.03 -1.33 -3.60
N LEU A 69 -1.60 -0.30 -4.20
CA LEU A 69 -2.37 0.72 -3.49
C LEU A 69 -3.78 0.79 -4.04
N SER A 70 -4.73 1.06 -3.16
CA SER A 70 -6.10 1.29 -3.59
C SER A 70 -6.68 2.46 -2.80
N PHE A 71 -7.71 3.08 -3.35
CA PHE A 71 -8.40 4.18 -2.70
C PHE A 71 -9.71 3.67 -2.12
N HIS A 72 -9.96 4.04 -0.88
CA HIS A 72 -11.21 3.72 -0.20
C HIS A 72 -11.95 5.03 0.08
N PRO A 73 -13.07 5.26 -0.59
CA PRO A 73 -13.84 6.47 -0.34
C PRO A 73 -14.42 6.46 1.07
N PRO A 74 -14.80 7.63 1.59
CA PRO A 74 -15.42 7.68 2.90
C PRO A 74 -16.68 6.84 2.92
N ALA A 75 -16.92 6.16 4.03
CA ALA A 75 -18.14 5.40 4.22
C ALA A 75 -19.29 6.35 4.53
N GLY A 76 -20.52 5.86 4.29
CA GLY A 76 -21.68 6.59 4.67
C GLY A 76 -22.57 6.96 3.49
N PRO A 77 -23.78 7.35 3.77
CA PRO A 77 -24.75 7.62 2.72
C PRO A 77 -24.41 8.84 1.89
N ALA A 78 -23.59 9.73 2.41
CA ALA A 78 -23.21 10.93 1.67
C ALA A 78 -22.07 10.68 0.69
N ALA A 79 -21.57 9.48 0.64
CA ALA A 79 -20.44 9.15 -0.24
C ALA A 79 -20.94 8.88 -1.64
N GLU A 80 -21.49 9.86 -2.27
CA GLU A 80 -21.93 9.70 -3.64
C GLU A 80 -20.78 9.96 -4.58
N PRO A 81 -20.80 9.35 -5.76
CA PRO A 81 -19.69 9.53 -6.67
C PRO A 81 -19.56 10.97 -7.12
N PRO A 82 -18.34 11.45 -7.34
CA PRO A 82 -18.16 12.80 -7.83
C PRO A 82 -18.72 12.94 -9.23
N PRO A 83 -19.23 14.11 -9.54
CA PRO A 83 -19.70 14.37 -10.89
C PRO A 83 -18.53 14.38 -11.86
N GLY A 84 -18.71 13.81 -12.97
CA GLY A 84 -17.71 13.82 -14.03
C GLY A 84 -16.65 12.78 -13.96
#